data_0a070faf8a6ae4d3be0bdacb5ad81faa
#
_entry.id   0a070faf8a6ae4d3be0bdacb5ad81faa
#
_cell.length_a   1.000
_cell.length_b   1.000
_cell.length_c   1.000
_cell.angle_alpha   90.00
_cell.angle_beta   90.00
_cell.angle_gamma   90.00
#
_symmetry.space_group_name_H-M   'P 1'
#
loop_
_entity.id
_entity.type
_entity.pdbx_description
1 polymer ?
#
loop_
_entity_poly.entity_id
_entity_poly.type
_entity_poly.pdbx_seq_one_letter_code
_entity_poly.pdbx_strand_id
1 'polypeptide(L)'
;MDIQFNSNEDFNKLALSELRKRLAKVKEGGGAKNREKLHSQGKLSARERIAYLLDPEKPSIEIGAFAGDEMYQEHGGCPSGGVVVVIGYVSGKQCVVVANDATVKAGAWFPITAKKNLRAQEIAIENRLPIIYLVDSAGVFLPLQDEVFPDKEHFGRIFRNNAQMSSEGIVQIAAVMGSCVAEIGRAHV
;
A
#
# COMPACT_ATOMS: atom_id res chain seq x y z
N MET A 1 -38.60 -7.79 22.67
CA MET A 1 -37.41 -7.66 21.83
C MET A 1 -37.67 -8.46 20.57
N ASP A 2 -37.52 -7.86 19.39
CA ASP A 2 -37.93 -8.45 18.11
C ASP A 2 -36.95 -9.59 17.73
N ILE A 3 -37.47 -10.79 17.47
CA ILE A 3 -36.66 -11.97 17.08
C ILE A 3 -35.85 -11.67 15.82
N GLN A 4 -36.42 -10.90 14.90
CA GLN A 4 -35.74 -10.50 13.66
C GLN A 4 -34.55 -9.54 13.94
N PHE A 5 -34.68 -8.64 14.90
CA PHE A 5 -33.59 -7.77 15.34
C PHE A 5 -32.43 -8.58 15.91
N ASN A 6 -32.71 -9.53 16.80
CA ASN A 6 -31.69 -10.38 17.39
C ASN A 6 -30.97 -11.24 16.33
N SER A 7 -31.72 -11.81 15.38
CA SER A 7 -31.15 -12.58 14.26
C SER A 7 -30.22 -11.73 13.38
N ASN A 8 -30.63 -10.51 13.07
CA ASN A 8 -29.80 -9.56 12.30
C ASN A 8 -28.56 -9.13 13.08
N GLU A 9 -28.68 -8.90 14.38
CA GLU A 9 -27.54 -8.58 15.24
C GLU A 9 -26.51 -9.70 15.27
N ASP A 10 -26.95 -10.93 15.45
CA ASP A 10 -26.06 -12.11 15.46
C ASP A 10 -25.37 -12.32 14.12
N PHE A 11 -26.10 -12.18 13.00
CA PHE A 11 -25.53 -12.23 11.66
C PHE A 11 -24.43 -11.17 11.47
N ASN A 12 -24.73 -9.93 11.85
CA ASN A 12 -23.75 -8.82 11.73
C ASN A 12 -22.51 -9.03 12.63
N LYS A 13 -22.67 -9.58 13.83
CA LYS A 13 -21.57 -9.93 14.72
C LYS A 13 -20.66 -10.98 14.10
N LEU A 14 -21.24 -12.03 13.51
CA LEU A 14 -20.50 -13.09 12.81
C LEU A 14 -19.75 -12.53 11.60
N ALA A 15 -20.42 -11.76 10.75
CA ALA A 15 -19.82 -11.12 9.58
C ALA A 15 -18.66 -10.18 9.97
N LEU A 16 -18.83 -9.40 11.03
CA LEU A 16 -17.77 -8.52 11.54
C LEU A 16 -16.58 -9.30 12.11
N SER A 17 -16.85 -10.42 12.79
CA SER A 17 -15.80 -11.31 13.31
C SER A 17 -14.98 -11.90 12.16
N GLU A 18 -15.64 -12.38 11.11
CA GLU A 18 -14.99 -12.91 9.91
C GLU A 18 -14.14 -11.83 9.21
N LEU A 19 -14.71 -10.64 9.01
CA LEU A 19 -13.99 -9.52 8.42
C LEU A 19 -12.73 -9.16 9.22
N ARG A 20 -12.82 -9.10 10.54
CA ARG A 20 -11.67 -8.81 11.43
C ARG A 20 -10.59 -9.88 11.31
N LYS A 21 -10.98 -11.16 11.25
CA LYS A 21 -10.06 -12.28 11.09
C LYS A 21 -9.32 -12.21 9.74
N ARG A 22 -10.06 -11.95 8.65
CA ARG A 22 -9.46 -11.77 7.31
C ARG A 22 -8.53 -10.54 7.28
N LEU A 23 -8.96 -9.43 7.87
CA LEU A 23 -8.14 -8.23 7.94
C LEU A 23 -6.82 -8.46 8.71
N ALA A 24 -6.87 -9.19 9.82
CA ALA A 24 -5.67 -9.55 10.57
C ALA A 24 -4.70 -10.35 9.70
N LYS A 25 -5.21 -11.37 8.97
CA LYS A 25 -4.42 -12.19 8.04
C LYS A 25 -3.78 -11.33 6.93
N VAL A 26 -4.54 -10.46 6.31
CA VAL A 26 -4.03 -9.57 5.25
C VAL A 26 -2.94 -8.64 5.80
N LYS A 27 -3.09 -8.15 7.03
CA LYS A 27 -2.11 -7.27 7.68
C LYS A 27 -0.79 -7.95 8.02
N GLU A 28 -0.73 -9.27 8.03
CA GLU A 28 0.54 -10.02 8.17
C GLU A 28 1.45 -9.88 6.95
N GLY A 29 0.93 -9.39 5.82
CA GLY A 29 1.66 -9.23 4.58
C GLY A 29 2.21 -10.55 4.07
N GLY A 30 3.51 -10.64 3.80
CA GLY A 30 4.19 -11.87 3.39
C GLY A 30 4.46 -12.88 4.53
N GLY A 31 3.86 -12.63 5.73
CA GLY A 31 3.89 -13.53 6.88
C GLY A 31 5.08 -13.30 7.83
N ALA A 32 4.99 -13.96 9.00
CA ALA A 32 5.93 -13.78 10.11
C ALA A 32 7.38 -14.04 9.69
N LYS A 33 7.64 -15.12 8.97
CA LYS A 33 9.00 -15.49 8.52
C LYS A 33 9.68 -14.40 7.70
N ASN A 34 8.95 -13.78 6.76
CA ASN A 34 9.51 -12.71 5.94
C ASN A 34 9.71 -11.43 6.77
N ARG A 35 8.83 -11.15 7.72
CA ARG A 35 8.99 -10.02 8.65
C ARG A 35 10.22 -10.21 9.54
N GLU A 36 10.42 -11.39 10.12
CA GLU A 36 11.61 -11.71 10.90
C GLU A 36 12.90 -11.57 10.08
N LYS A 37 12.87 -12.00 8.80
CA LYS A 37 13.98 -11.79 7.89
C LYS A 37 14.30 -10.29 7.68
N LEU A 38 13.30 -9.43 7.53
CA LEU A 38 13.50 -7.97 7.46
C LEU A 38 14.13 -7.44 8.75
N HIS A 39 13.59 -7.84 9.91
CA HIS A 39 14.11 -7.42 11.22
C HIS A 39 15.57 -7.87 11.42
N SER A 40 15.94 -9.08 11.01
CA SER A 40 17.33 -9.55 11.08
C SER A 40 18.31 -8.73 10.20
N GLN A 41 17.78 -8.00 9.21
CA GLN A 41 18.53 -7.07 8.37
C GLN A 41 18.50 -5.62 8.90
N GLY A 42 17.95 -5.39 10.09
CA GLY A 42 17.76 -4.06 10.67
C GLY A 42 16.68 -3.22 9.98
N LYS A 43 15.77 -3.84 9.22
CA LYS A 43 14.70 -3.17 8.50
C LYS A 43 13.36 -3.35 9.20
N LEU A 44 12.50 -2.34 9.11
CA LEU A 44 11.10 -2.38 9.50
C LEU A 44 10.21 -2.83 8.34
N SER A 45 9.09 -3.50 8.63
CA SER A 45 8.04 -3.77 7.63
C SER A 45 7.33 -2.48 7.20
N ALA A 46 6.57 -2.52 6.10
CA ALA A 46 5.85 -1.36 5.58
C ALA A 46 4.95 -0.69 6.64
N ARG A 47 4.16 -1.48 7.37
CA ARG A 47 3.26 -0.95 8.42
C ARG A 47 4.00 -0.37 9.61
N GLU A 48 5.11 -0.98 10.02
CA GLU A 48 5.97 -0.45 11.09
C GLU A 48 6.61 0.88 10.67
N ARG A 49 7.11 1.00 9.43
CA ARG A 49 7.64 2.25 8.88
C ARG A 49 6.59 3.36 8.87
N ILE A 50 5.37 3.04 8.43
CA ILE A 50 4.26 3.99 8.43
C ILE A 50 3.91 4.41 9.86
N ALA A 51 3.78 3.46 10.78
CA ALA A 51 3.48 3.76 12.17
C ALA A 51 4.54 4.65 12.84
N TYR A 52 5.82 4.45 12.47
CA TYR A 52 6.92 5.29 12.95
C TYR A 52 6.90 6.71 12.34
N LEU A 53 6.44 6.85 11.10
CA LEU A 53 6.39 8.13 10.39
C LEU A 53 5.22 9.01 10.81
N LEU A 54 4.07 8.40 11.10
CA LEU A 54 2.85 9.12 11.43
C LEU A 54 2.93 9.79 12.80
N ASP A 55 2.31 10.96 12.91
CA ASP A 55 2.16 11.65 14.18
C ASP A 55 1.36 10.77 15.17
N PRO A 56 1.86 10.55 16.39
CA PRO A 56 1.15 9.79 17.40
C PRO A 56 -0.18 10.50 17.74
N GLU A 57 -1.20 9.69 18.09
CA GLU A 57 -2.54 10.15 18.50
C GLU A 57 -3.35 10.89 17.42
N LYS A 58 -2.83 11.04 16.21
CA LYS A 58 -3.60 11.56 15.08
C LYS A 58 -4.33 10.44 14.33
N PRO A 59 -5.54 10.72 13.83
CA PRO A 59 -6.29 9.72 13.08
C PRO A 59 -5.59 9.35 11.78
N SER A 60 -5.66 8.06 11.43
CA SER A 60 -5.18 7.55 10.14
C SER A 60 -6.10 6.48 9.59
N ILE A 61 -6.11 6.33 8.29
CA ILE A 61 -6.91 5.31 7.61
C ILE A 61 -6.07 4.58 6.54
N GLU A 62 -6.05 3.25 6.60
CA GLU A 62 -5.45 2.41 5.56
C GLU A 62 -6.43 2.25 4.39
N ILE A 63 -5.99 2.56 3.18
CA ILE A 63 -6.76 2.46 1.95
C ILE A 63 -6.51 1.12 1.28
N GLY A 64 -7.59 0.42 0.91
CA GLY A 64 -7.51 -0.81 0.13
C GLY A 64 -6.72 -1.93 0.82
N ALA A 65 -6.94 -2.16 2.12
CA ALA A 65 -6.25 -3.23 2.86
C ALA A 65 -6.48 -4.62 2.22
N PHE A 66 -7.66 -4.87 1.67
CA PHE A 66 -8.02 -6.11 0.97
C PHE A 66 -7.63 -6.14 -0.52
N ALA A 67 -6.95 -5.13 -1.04
CA ALA A 67 -6.47 -5.18 -2.42
C ALA A 67 -5.54 -6.39 -2.61
N GLY A 68 -5.79 -7.21 -3.64
CA GLY A 68 -5.02 -8.42 -3.90
C GLY A 68 -5.32 -9.60 -2.97
N ASP A 69 -6.28 -9.49 -2.04
CA ASP A 69 -6.73 -10.62 -1.23
C ASP A 69 -7.29 -11.72 -2.14
N GLU A 70 -6.83 -12.96 -1.93
CA GLU A 70 -7.17 -14.13 -2.74
C GLU A 70 -6.76 -14.05 -4.23
N MET A 71 -6.03 -13.00 -4.66
CA MET A 71 -5.48 -12.89 -6.01
C MET A 71 -4.05 -13.45 -6.08
N TYR A 72 -3.64 -13.89 -7.28
CA TYR A 72 -2.28 -14.35 -7.59
C TYR A 72 -1.80 -15.51 -6.71
N GLN A 73 -2.69 -16.45 -6.36
CA GLN A 73 -2.35 -17.58 -5.50
C GLN A 73 -1.30 -18.49 -6.13
N GLU A 74 -1.31 -18.65 -7.44
CA GLU A 74 -0.32 -19.37 -8.25
C GLU A 74 1.10 -18.77 -8.11
N HIS A 75 1.18 -17.49 -7.75
CA HIS A 75 2.42 -16.78 -7.49
C HIS A 75 2.70 -16.59 -5.99
N GLY A 76 1.89 -17.22 -5.12
CA GLY A 76 2.03 -17.12 -3.65
C GLY A 76 1.34 -15.91 -3.03
N GLY A 77 0.38 -15.31 -3.76
CA GLY A 77 -0.46 -14.23 -3.28
C GLY A 77 0.18 -12.84 -3.30
N CYS A 78 -0.68 -11.83 -3.20
CA CYS A 78 -0.26 -10.42 -3.13
C CYS A 78 -1.13 -9.64 -2.11
N PRO A 79 -1.04 -9.97 -0.81
CA PRO A 79 -1.85 -9.34 0.22
C PRO A 79 -1.59 -7.82 0.26
N SER A 80 -2.65 -7.06 0.49
CA SER A 80 -2.67 -5.59 0.41
C SER A 80 -2.17 -5.03 -0.93
N GLY A 81 -2.12 -5.85 -1.99
CA GLY A 81 -1.55 -5.45 -3.28
C GLY A 81 -0.04 -5.22 -3.24
N GLY A 82 0.70 -5.81 -2.29
CA GLY A 82 2.15 -5.63 -2.14
C GLY A 82 2.57 -4.21 -1.74
N VAL A 83 1.61 -3.33 -1.42
CA VAL A 83 1.85 -1.95 -1.02
C VAL A 83 0.82 -1.50 0.02
N VAL A 84 1.27 -0.83 1.06
CA VAL A 84 0.42 -0.26 2.11
C VAL A 84 0.22 1.23 1.83
N VAL A 85 -1.04 1.66 1.74
CA VAL A 85 -1.41 3.07 1.51
C VAL A 85 -2.18 3.57 2.72
N VAL A 86 -1.75 4.68 3.30
CA VAL A 86 -2.39 5.29 4.47
C VAL A 86 -2.56 6.78 4.23
N ILE A 87 -3.71 7.31 4.61
CA ILE A 87 -3.91 8.74 4.82
C ILE A 87 -3.75 9.01 6.30
N GLY A 88 -2.84 9.89 6.67
CA GLY A 88 -2.54 10.20 8.07
C GLY A 88 -1.81 11.53 8.19
N TYR A 89 -1.32 11.84 9.36
CA TYR A 89 -0.62 13.09 9.64
C TYR A 89 0.88 12.84 9.83
N VAL A 90 1.69 13.68 9.19
CA VAL A 90 3.15 13.70 9.32
C VAL A 90 3.56 15.14 9.61
N SER A 91 4.18 15.37 10.77
CA SER A 91 4.57 16.72 11.23
C SER A 91 3.42 17.73 11.16
N GLY A 92 2.23 17.31 11.60
CA GLY A 92 1.02 18.13 11.62
C GLY A 92 0.33 18.34 10.28
N LYS A 93 0.84 17.78 9.18
CA LYS A 93 0.25 17.88 7.83
C LYS A 93 -0.39 16.55 7.42
N GLN A 94 -1.61 16.62 6.90
CA GLN A 94 -2.26 15.44 6.35
C GLN A 94 -1.57 15.05 5.04
N CYS A 95 -1.17 13.78 4.93
CA CYS A 95 -0.44 13.24 3.79
C CYS A 95 -0.99 11.90 3.35
N VAL A 96 -0.76 11.54 2.10
CA VAL A 96 -0.88 10.17 1.62
C VAL A 96 0.48 9.51 1.75
N VAL A 97 0.58 8.40 2.46
CA VAL A 97 1.81 7.62 2.62
C VAL A 97 1.66 6.31 1.88
N VAL A 98 2.62 5.99 1.02
CA VAL A 98 2.66 4.78 0.18
C VAL A 98 3.93 4.02 0.49
N ALA A 99 3.83 2.80 1.03
CA ALA A 99 4.98 2.00 1.41
C ALA A 99 4.97 0.64 0.71
N ASN A 100 6.01 0.30 -0.04
CA ASN A 100 6.17 -1.04 -0.58
C ASN A 100 6.32 -2.06 0.56
N ASP A 101 5.62 -3.17 0.47
CA ASP A 101 5.73 -4.26 1.43
C ASP A 101 6.78 -5.26 0.96
N ALA A 102 8.02 -5.08 1.42
CA ALA A 102 9.12 -5.96 1.08
C ALA A 102 8.96 -7.40 1.59
N THR A 103 7.99 -7.67 2.50
CA THR A 103 7.64 -9.04 2.90
C THR A 103 6.90 -9.79 1.80
N VAL A 104 6.25 -9.06 0.87
CA VAL A 104 5.49 -9.60 -0.26
C VAL A 104 6.37 -9.56 -1.51
N LYS A 105 6.92 -10.71 -1.91
CA LYS A 105 7.78 -10.82 -3.12
C LYS A 105 8.86 -9.73 -3.22
N ALA A 106 9.52 -9.40 -2.10
CA ALA A 106 10.52 -8.34 -2.00
C ALA A 106 10.01 -6.96 -2.50
N GLY A 107 8.73 -6.67 -2.31
CA GLY A 107 8.11 -5.43 -2.76
C GLY A 107 7.87 -5.33 -4.27
N ALA A 108 7.86 -6.45 -4.98
CA ALA A 108 7.63 -6.47 -6.43
C ALA A 108 6.24 -5.96 -6.80
N TRP A 109 6.15 -5.33 -7.98
CA TRP A 109 4.92 -4.74 -8.49
C TRP A 109 4.10 -5.72 -9.31
N PHE A 110 2.94 -6.05 -8.81
CA PHE A 110 1.87 -6.74 -9.52
C PHE A 110 0.93 -5.73 -10.20
N PRO A 111 0.07 -6.14 -11.13
CA PRO A 111 -0.94 -5.24 -11.69
C PRO A 111 -1.80 -4.55 -10.63
N ILE A 112 -2.20 -5.26 -9.57
CA ILE A 112 -2.94 -4.67 -8.45
C ILE A 112 -2.12 -3.65 -7.66
N THR A 113 -0.79 -3.82 -7.56
CA THR A 113 0.10 -2.84 -6.93
C THR A 113 0.05 -1.51 -7.68
N ALA A 114 0.13 -1.54 -9.01
CA ALA A 114 0.02 -0.36 -9.86
C ALA A 114 -1.34 0.33 -9.70
N LYS A 115 -2.45 -0.43 -9.74
CA LYS A 115 -3.81 0.11 -9.54
C LYS A 115 -3.96 0.80 -8.18
N LYS A 116 -3.42 0.20 -7.13
CA LYS A 116 -3.49 0.78 -5.78
C LYS A 116 -2.65 2.06 -5.65
N ASN A 117 -1.48 2.10 -6.27
CA ASN A 117 -0.66 3.32 -6.36
C ASN A 117 -1.37 4.43 -7.13
N LEU A 118 -2.00 4.12 -8.25
CA LEU A 118 -2.80 5.08 -9.01
C LEU A 118 -3.92 5.67 -8.15
N ARG A 119 -4.63 4.82 -7.40
CA ARG A 119 -5.67 5.32 -6.49
C ARG A 119 -5.11 6.22 -5.39
N ALA A 120 -3.93 5.91 -4.85
CA ALA A 120 -3.25 6.78 -3.89
C ALA A 120 -2.91 8.15 -4.51
N GLN A 121 -2.41 8.18 -5.74
CA GLN A 121 -2.13 9.43 -6.47
C GLN A 121 -3.39 10.23 -6.78
N GLU A 122 -4.47 9.56 -7.21
CA GLU A 122 -5.77 10.21 -7.45
C GLU A 122 -6.26 10.91 -6.17
N ILE A 123 -6.25 10.21 -5.04
CA ILE A 123 -6.64 10.80 -3.75
C ILE A 123 -5.75 12.01 -3.40
N ALA A 124 -4.44 11.90 -3.62
CA ALA A 124 -3.53 13.01 -3.38
C ALA A 124 -3.83 14.22 -4.27
N ILE A 125 -4.10 14.01 -5.55
CA ILE A 125 -4.43 15.06 -6.53
C ILE A 125 -5.79 15.71 -6.17
N GLU A 126 -6.83 14.91 -6.01
CA GLU A 126 -8.19 15.39 -5.74
C GLU A 126 -8.29 16.21 -4.45
N ASN A 127 -7.51 15.84 -3.43
CA ASN A 127 -7.52 16.50 -2.12
C ASN A 127 -6.33 17.44 -1.90
N ARG A 128 -5.46 17.61 -2.90
CA ARG A 128 -4.21 18.40 -2.84
C ARG A 128 -3.33 18.03 -1.64
N LEU A 129 -3.25 16.74 -1.32
CA LEU A 129 -2.44 16.22 -0.23
C LEU A 129 -1.00 15.94 -0.69
N PRO A 130 0.01 16.27 0.12
CA PRO A 130 1.34 15.75 -0.08
C PRO A 130 1.34 14.22 -0.11
N ILE A 131 2.20 13.64 -0.94
CA ILE A 131 2.37 12.18 -1.01
C ILE A 131 3.80 11.79 -0.65
N ILE A 132 3.94 10.78 0.20
CA ILE A 132 5.23 10.27 0.68
C ILE A 132 5.36 8.81 0.27
N TYR A 133 6.39 8.49 -0.50
CA TYR A 133 6.72 7.13 -0.91
C TYR A 133 7.85 6.57 -0.05
N LEU A 134 7.62 5.45 0.63
CA LEU A 134 8.64 4.68 1.35
C LEU A 134 9.01 3.48 0.47
N VAL A 135 10.06 3.66 -0.32
CA VAL A 135 10.42 2.75 -1.42
C VAL A 135 11.30 1.60 -0.92
N ASP A 136 10.84 0.38 -1.10
CA ASP A 136 11.61 -0.86 -0.88
C ASP A 136 11.06 -1.94 -1.82
N SER A 137 11.53 -1.95 -3.09
CA SER A 137 10.93 -2.72 -4.16
C SER A 137 11.97 -3.35 -5.07
N ALA A 138 11.74 -4.62 -5.40
CA ALA A 138 12.51 -5.35 -6.40
C ALA A 138 12.14 -4.98 -7.85
N GLY A 139 11.25 -4.01 -8.06
CA GLY A 139 10.75 -3.62 -9.38
C GLY A 139 9.50 -4.39 -9.81
N VAL A 140 9.28 -4.53 -11.11
CA VAL A 140 8.11 -5.23 -11.65
C VAL A 140 8.20 -6.72 -11.38
N PHE A 141 7.07 -7.35 -11.03
CA PHE A 141 6.99 -8.81 -10.92
C PHE A 141 7.10 -9.43 -12.33
N LEU A 142 8.27 -9.95 -12.65
CA LEU A 142 8.65 -10.37 -14.01
C LEU A 142 7.65 -11.31 -14.70
N PRO A 143 7.01 -12.29 -14.01
CA PRO A 143 6.03 -13.16 -14.67
C PRO A 143 4.79 -12.43 -15.20
N LEU A 144 4.50 -11.22 -14.72
CA LEU A 144 3.34 -10.40 -15.12
C LEU A 144 3.78 -9.02 -15.66
N GLN A 145 5.02 -8.89 -16.13
CA GLN A 145 5.56 -7.60 -16.58
C GLN A 145 4.82 -7.01 -17.79
N ASP A 146 4.30 -7.85 -18.65
CA ASP A 146 3.52 -7.48 -19.84
C ASP A 146 2.17 -6.84 -19.46
N GLU A 147 1.64 -7.14 -18.28
CA GLU A 147 0.41 -6.52 -17.78
C GLU A 147 0.66 -5.18 -17.06
N VAL A 148 1.88 -4.87 -16.67
CA VAL A 148 2.21 -3.70 -15.84
C VAL A 148 3.06 -2.70 -16.59
N PHE A 149 4.08 -3.20 -17.25
CA PHE A 149 5.09 -2.37 -17.90
C PHE A 149 4.57 -1.82 -19.22
N PRO A 150 4.79 -1.37 -20.15
CA PRO A 150 4.58 -0.32 -21.13
C PRO A 150 3.13 0.22 -21.23
N ASP A 151 2.24 -0.14 -20.34
CA ASP A 151 0.86 0.30 -20.41
C ASP A 151 0.70 1.76 -19.97
N LYS A 152 -0.09 2.51 -20.73
CA LYS A 152 -0.45 3.89 -20.40
C LYS A 152 -1.22 3.99 -19.07
N GLU A 153 -1.95 2.93 -18.68
CA GLU A 153 -2.82 2.93 -17.51
C GLU A 153 -2.09 2.52 -16.22
N HIS A 154 -0.97 1.83 -16.27
CA HIS A 154 -0.20 1.48 -15.07
C HIS A 154 0.99 2.44 -14.89
N PHE A 155 2.20 2.05 -15.29
CA PHE A 155 3.37 2.91 -15.10
C PHE A 155 3.31 4.21 -15.88
N GLY A 156 2.77 4.20 -17.10
CA GLY A 156 2.61 5.40 -17.88
C GLY A 156 1.74 6.45 -17.16
N ARG A 157 0.63 6.03 -16.57
CA ARG A 157 -0.23 6.93 -15.81
C ARG A 157 0.41 7.40 -14.49
N ILE A 158 1.15 6.52 -13.82
CA ILE A 158 1.88 6.90 -12.61
C ILE A 158 2.88 8.01 -12.92
N PHE A 159 3.66 7.89 -13.99
CA PHE A 159 4.61 8.93 -14.40
C PHE A 159 3.90 10.24 -14.78
N ARG A 160 2.79 10.14 -15.53
CA ARG A 160 1.98 11.30 -15.86
C ARG A 160 1.44 11.99 -14.60
N ASN A 161 0.92 11.23 -13.64
CA ASN A 161 0.40 11.78 -12.40
C ASN A 161 1.50 12.46 -11.57
N ASN A 162 2.72 11.89 -11.53
CA ASN A 162 3.85 12.55 -10.88
C ASN A 162 4.15 13.93 -11.51
N ALA A 163 4.19 13.99 -12.84
CA ALA A 163 4.39 15.26 -13.54
C ALA A 163 3.24 16.26 -13.31
N GLN A 164 2.01 15.76 -13.30
CA GLN A 164 0.82 16.58 -12.99
C GLN A 164 0.88 17.14 -11.57
N MET A 165 1.15 16.30 -10.56
CA MET A 165 1.28 16.74 -9.17
C MET A 165 2.38 17.81 -9.02
N SER A 166 3.52 17.62 -9.68
CA SER A 166 4.60 18.61 -9.68
C SER A 166 4.15 19.94 -10.29
N SER A 167 3.45 19.91 -11.43
CA SER A 167 2.94 21.12 -12.10
C SER A 167 1.89 21.85 -11.26
N GLU A 168 1.15 21.13 -10.43
CA GLU A 168 0.13 21.70 -9.54
C GLU A 168 0.67 22.09 -8.16
N GLY A 169 1.99 21.93 -7.92
CA GLY A 169 2.63 22.25 -6.65
C GLY A 169 2.25 21.30 -5.49
N ILE A 170 1.82 20.08 -5.81
CA ILE A 170 1.58 19.04 -4.81
C ILE A 170 2.92 18.40 -4.45
N VAL A 171 3.28 18.48 -3.18
CA VAL A 171 4.58 17.98 -2.68
C VAL A 171 4.64 16.46 -2.78
N GLN A 172 5.72 15.96 -3.37
CA GLN A 172 6.03 14.54 -3.47
C GLN A 172 7.38 14.27 -2.82
N ILE A 173 7.45 13.31 -1.90
CA ILE A 173 8.66 12.92 -1.20
C ILE A 173 8.88 11.43 -1.42
N ALA A 174 10.08 11.02 -1.83
CA ALA A 174 10.46 9.62 -1.92
C ALA A 174 11.63 9.34 -0.97
N ALA A 175 11.45 8.38 -0.06
CA ALA A 175 12.48 7.87 0.82
C ALA A 175 12.83 6.44 0.38
N VAL A 176 14.06 6.24 -0.10
CA VAL A 176 14.55 4.91 -0.49
C VAL A 176 14.99 4.18 0.76
N MET A 177 14.20 3.19 1.17
CA MET A 177 14.36 2.43 2.42
C MET A 177 15.00 1.05 2.21
N GLY A 178 15.20 0.66 0.95
CA GLY A 178 15.76 -0.66 0.60
C GLY A 178 16.04 -0.77 -0.89
N SER A 179 15.76 -1.92 -1.48
CA SER A 179 15.91 -2.11 -2.93
C SER A 179 15.04 -1.13 -3.69
N CYS A 180 15.57 -0.55 -4.75
CA CYS A 180 14.88 0.41 -5.61
C CYS A 180 15.22 0.11 -7.07
N VAL A 181 14.67 -1.00 -7.59
CA VAL A 181 14.93 -1.43 -8.97
C VAL A 181 13.91 -0.79 -9.90
N ALA A 182 14.40 -0.06 -10.92
CA ALA A 182 13.59 0.64 -11.92
C ALA A 182 12.62 1.72 -11.36
N GLU A 183 12.75 2.09 -10.09
CA GLU A 183 11.91 3.11 -9.44
C GLU A 183 12.66 4.43 -9.15
N ILE A 184 13.91 4.54 -9.58
CA ILE A 184 14.78 5.71 -9.36
C ILE A 184 14.15 7.01 -9.89
N GLY A 185 13.37 6.95 -10.95
CA GLY A 185 12.65 8.10 -11.49
C GLY A 185 11.64 8.75 -10.52
N ARG A 186 11.24 8.04 -9.44
CA ARG A 186 10.40 8.60 -8.37
C ARG A 186 11.20 9.33 -7.29
N ALA A 187 12.47 8.99 -7.14
CA ALA A 187 13.33 9.58 -6.09
C ALA A 187 13.96 10.92 -6.51
N HIS A 188 13.75 11.36 -7.73
CA HIS A 188 14.39 12.56 -8.29
C HIS A 188 13.40 13.67 -8.69
N VAL A 189 12.18 13.65 -8.14
CA VAL A 189 11.22 14.74 -8.38
C VAL A 189 11.13 15.64 -7.18
#